data_57351d4e44cfdf23823f28428303e5ef
#
_entry.id   57351d4e44cfdf23823f28428303e5ef
#
_cell.length_a   1.000
_cell.length_b   1.000
_cell.length_c   1.000
_cell.angle_alpha   90.00
_cell.angle_beta   90.00
_cell.angle_gamma   90.00
#
_symmetry.space_group_name_H-M   'P 1'
#
loop_
_entity.id
_entity.type
_entity.pdbx_description
1 polymer ?
#
loop_
_entity_poly.entity_id
_entity_poly.type
_entity_poly.pdbx_seq_one_letter_code
_entity_poly.pdbx_strand_id
1 'polypeptide(L)'
;MENNKNVYDFVAIGDVVTEPFIRLIDAEAYCDLDQENCKLCMRFGDKIPYEHAEVCRAVGNSANAAVSASRLGLKSALISYIGD
;
A
#
# COMPACT_ATOMS: atom_id res chain seq x y z
N MET A 1 -3.18 14.24 -38.20
CA MET A 1 -3.47 14.11 -36.79
C MET A 1 -2.56 13.11 -36.13
N GLU A 2 -1.97 13.51 -35.09
CA GLU A 2 -1.05 12.64 -34.39
C GLU A 2 -1.76 11.48 -33.70
N ASN A 3 -1.06 10.36 -33.64
CA ASN A 3 -1.52 9.21 -32.89
C ASN A 3 -1.02 9.32 -31.46
N ASN A 4 -1.93 9.53 -30.50
CA ASN A 4 -1.58 9.80 -29.12
C ASN A 4 -1.60 8.55 -28.24
N LYS A 5 -1.48 7.35 -28.82
CA LYS A 5 -1.55 6.11 -28.05
C LYS A 5 -0.51 6.03 -26.94
N ASN A 6 0.67 6.62 -27.17
CA ASN A 6 1.79 6.53 -26.24
C ASN A 6 2.03 7.82 -25.46
N VAL A 7 1.05 8.70 -25.44
CA VAL A 7 1.17 9.95 -24.69
C VAL A 7 0.45 9.79 -23.36
N TYR A 8 1.14 10.08 -22.29
CA TYR A 8 0.62 9.98 -20.94
C TYR A 8 0.61 11.33 -20.26
N ASP A 9 -0.41 11.56 -19.46
CA ASP A 9 -0.52 12.77 -18.64
C ASP A 9 0.32 12.67 -17.38
N PHE A 10 0.50 11.45 -16.87
CA PHE A 10 1.18 11.21 -15.61
C PHE A 10 1.90 9.88 -15.68
N VAL A 11 3.17 9.86 -15.30
CA VAL A 11 3.96 8.64 -15.19
C VAL A 11 4.58 8.57 -13.80
N ALA A 12 4.28 7.50 -13.08
CA ALA A 12 4.90 7.24 -11.79
C ALA A 12 6.03 6.24 -11.97
N ILE A 13 7.13 6.46 -11.26
CA ILE A 13 8.28 5.56 -11.28
C ILE A 13 8.60 5.23 -9.82
N GLY A 14 8.63 3.95 -9.49
CA GLY A 14 8.94 3.53 -8.15
C GLY A 14 8.53 2.10 -7.87
N ASP A 15 8.67 1.71 -6.62
CA ASP A 15 8.39 0.34 -6.21
C ASP A 15 6.89 0.06 -6.14
N VAL A 16 6.56 -1.20 -6.42
CA VAL A 16 5.25 -1.78 -6.11
C VAL A 16 5.47 -2.90 -5.12
N VAL A 17 4.56 -3.00 -4.17
CA VAL A 17 4.67 -3.99 -3.11
C VAL A 17 3.35 -4.73 -2.92
N THR A 18 3.45 -5.86 -2.24
CA THR A 18 2.28 -6.59 -1.76
C THR A 18 2.19 -6.35 -0.26
N GLU A 19 1.05 -5.90 0.20
CA GLU A 19 0.85 -5.58 1.62
C GLU A 19 -0.23 -6.48 2.21
N PRO A 20 0.12 -7.32 3.20
CA PRO A 20 -0.88 -8.01 4.00
C PRO A 20 -1.37 -7.10 5.12
N PHE A 21 -2.67 -6.94 5.22
CA PHE A 21 -3.31 -6.22 6.31
C PHE A 21 -3.94 -7.23 7.24
N ILE A 22 -3.45 -7.28 8.47
CA ILE A 22 -3.85 -8.29 9.45
C ILE A 22 -4.42 -7.59 10.67
N ARG A 23 -5.64 -8.00 11.07
CA ARG A 23 -6.24 -7.53 12.30
C ARG A 23 -6.04 -8.59 13.37
N LEU A 24 -5.30 -8.25 14.41
CA LEU A 24 -4.99 -9.15 15.51
C LEU A 24 -6.07 -9.09 16.59
N ILE A 25 -6.25 -10.20 17.30
CA ILE A 25 -7.21 -10.28 18.40
C ILE A 25 -6.52 -9.96 19.72
N ASP A 26 -5.43 -10.64 20.04
CA ASP A 26 -4.76 -10.53 21.33
C ASP A 26 -3.52 -9.64 21.25
N ALA A 27 -3.72 -8.40 20.81
CA ALA A 27 -2.66 -7.42 20.74
C ALA A 27 -3.18 -6.10 21.29
N GLU A 28 -2.31 -5.31 21.87
CA GLU A 28 -2.66 -4.04 22.46
C GLU A 28 -1.81 -2.92 21.91
N ALA A 29 -2.42 -1.76 21.72
CA ALA A 29 -1.72 -0.58 21.30
C ALA A 29 -1.48 0.34 22.49
N TYR A 30 -0.24 0.75 22.66
CA TYR A 30 0.15 1.69 23.69
C TYR A 30 0.66 2.95 23.03
N CYS A 31 0.06 4.07 23.37
CA CYS A 31 0.38 5.36 22.79
C CYS A 31 0.80 6.36 23.86
N ASP A 32 1.62 7.33 23.48
CA ASP A 32 1.89 8.48 24.34
C ASP A 32 0.63 9.33 24.48
N LEU A 33 0.68 10.29 25.41
CA LEU A 33 -0.44 11.20 25.63
C LEU A 33 -0.88 11.94 24.39
N ASP A 34 0.07 12.22 23.51
CA ASP A 34 -0.20 12.93 22.25
C ASP A 34 -0.55 12.01 21.09
N GLN A 35 -0.66 10.70 21.34
CA GLN A 35 -0.95 9.69 20.33
C GLN A 35 0.12 9.63 19.22
N GLU A 36 1.35 10.04 19.52
CA GLU A 36 2.41 10.11 18.51
C GLU A 36 3.28 8.87 18.44
N ASN A 37 3.60 8.25 19.58
CA ASN A 37 4.49 7.11 19.63
C ASN A 37 3.73 5.85 20.02
N CYS A 38 2.86 5.41 19.13
CA CYS A 38 2.08 4.21 19.39
C CYS A 38 2.89 2.95 19.09
N LYS A 39 2.78 1.98 19.97
CA LYS A 39 3.44 0.68 19.85
C LYS A 39 2.40 -0.42 19.86
N LEU A 40 2.60 -1.40 19.01
CA LEU A 40 1.80 -2.62 19.04
C LEU A 40 2.52 -3.66 19.89
N CYS A 41 1.83 -4.20 20.89
CA CYS A 41 2.39 -5.17 21.81
C CYS A 41 1.60 -6.47 21.78
N MET A 42 2.33 -7.58 21.79
CA MET A 42 1.75 -8.91 21.81
C MET A 42 2.70 -9.84 22.57
N ARG A 43 2.22 -11.01 22.94
CA ARG A 43 3.04 -11.97 23.66
C ARG A 43 4.15 -12.52 22.78
N PHE A 44 5.37 -12.42 23.26
CA PHE A 44 6.51 -12.97 22.56
C PHE A 44 6.46 -14.51 22.58
N GLY A 45 6.67 -15.10 21.44
CA GLY A 45 6.78 -16.56 21.33
C GLY A 45 5.45 -17.32 21.27
N ASP A 46 4.32 -16.64 21.46
CA ASP A 46 3.02 -17.28 21.38
C ASP A 46 2.49 -17.26 19.96
N LYS A 47 1.53 -18.13 19.71
CA LYS A 47 0.71 -18.04 18.50
C LYS A 47 -0.33 -16.96 18.71
N ILE A 48 -0.32 -15.95 17.86
CA ILE A 48 -1.24 -14.83 17.98
C ILE A 48 -2.42 -15.04 17.05
N PRO A 49 -3.65 -15.20 17.59
CA PRO A 49 -4.82 -15.35 16.74
C PRO A 49 -5.11 -14.06 16.00
N TYR A 50 -5.66 -14.17 14.80
CA TYR A 50 -6.07 -13.00 14.05
C TYR A 50 -7.54 -13.12 13.65
N GLU A 51 -8.19 -11.97 13.57
CA GLU A 51 -9.60 -11.88 13.20
C GLU A 51 -9.78 -11.87 11.70
N HIS A 52 -8.92 -11.15 11.01
CA HIS A 52 -9.08 -10.90 9.58
C HIS A 52 -7.73 -10.60 8.96
N ALA A 53 -7.55 -11.06 7.72
CA ALA A 53 -6.36 -10.75 6.95
C ALA A 53 -6.76 -10.51 5.50
N GLU A 54 -6.18 -9.50 4.90
CA GLU A 54 -6.37 -9.14 3.51
C GLU A 54 -5.02 -8.89 2.86
N VAL A 55 -4.87 -9.35 1.63
CA VAL A 55 -3.64 -9.12 0.87
C VAL A 55 -3.96 -8.16 -0.27
N CYS A 56 -3.29 -7.00 -0.26
CA CYS A 56 -3.41 -6.02 -1.33
C CYS A 56 -2.16 -6.06 -2.19
N ARG A 57 -2.34 -6.31 -3.48
CA ARG A 57 -1.23 -6.40 -4.43
C ARG A 57 -1.11 -5.12 -5.24
N ALA A 58 0.10 -4.86 -5.70
CA ALA A 58 0.41 -3.72 -6.55
C ALA A 58 0.03 -2.39 -5.89
N VAL A 59 0.45 -2.21 -4.65
CA VAL A 59 0.24 -0.97 -3.90
C VAL A 59 1.59 -0.34 -3.58
N GLY A 60 1.56 0.81 -2.91
CA GLY A 60 2.74 1.59 -2.61
C GLY A 60 2.60 2.98 -3.20
N ASN A 61 3.54 3.86 -2.89
CA ASN A 61 3.41 5.28 -3.25
C ASN A 61 3.25 5.50 -4.75
N SER A 62 4.10 4.88 -5.55
CA SER A 62 4.05 5.06 -7.01
C SER A 62 2.79 4.46 -7.63
N ALA A 63 2.44 3.24 -7.22
CA ALA A 63 1.23 2.58 -7.73
C ALA A 63 -0.03 3.35 -7.32
N ASN A 64 -0.10 3.79 -6.07
CA ASN A 64 -1.24 4.55 -5.57
C ASN A 64 -1.39 5.87 -6.31
N ALA A 65 -0.29 6.55 -6.60
CA ALA A 65 -0.31 7.80 -7.36
C ALA A 65 -0.82 7.58 -8.78
N ALA A 66 -0.35 6.53 -9.45
CA ALA A 66 -0.78 6.21 -10.81
C ALA A 66 -2.28 5.89 -10.87
N VAL A 67 -2.77 5.11 -9.90
CA VAL A 67 -4.20 4.78 -9.83
C VAL A 67 -5.02 6.02 -9.53
N SER A 68 -4.58 6.88 -8.63
CA SER A 68 -5.29 8.12 -8.31
C SER A 68 -5.38 9.03 -9.52
N ALA A 69 -4.30 9.19 -10.27
CA ALA A 69 -4.30 9.99 -11.49
C ALA A 69 -5.29 9.43 -12.51
N SER A 70 -5.31 8.11 -12.66
CA SER A 70 -6.23 7.45 -13.59
C SER A 70 -7.68 7.68 -13.18
N ARG A 71 -7.98 7.59 -11.90
CA ARG A 71 -9.34 7.82 -11.40
C ARG A 71 -9.80 9.26 -11.56
N LEU A 72 -8.87 10.20 -11.65
CA LEU A 72 -9.16 11.60 -11.92
C LEU A 72 -9.33 11.91 -13.40
N GLY A 73 -9.22 10.90 -14.25
CA GLY A 73 -9.41 11.06 -15.68
C GLY A 73 -8.14 11.26 -16.48
N LEU A 74 -6.99 11.20 -15.86
CA LEU A 74 -5.72 11.34 -16.56
C LEU A 74 -5.29 10.00 -17.14
N LYS A 75 -4.56 10.06 -18.24
CA LYS A 75 -3.93 8.87 -18.83
C LYS A 75 -2.62 8.65 -18.08
N SER A 76 -2.57 7.62 -17.25
CA SER A 76 -1.42 7.38 -16.37
C SER A 76 -0.72 6.08 -16.71
N ALA A 77 0.54 5.99 -16.28
CA ALA A 77 1.37 4.80 -16.42
C ALA A 77 2.25 4.65 -15.19
N LEU A 78 2.72 3.44 -14.99
CA LEU A 78 3.62 3.09 -13.89
C LEU A 78 4.80 2.33 -14.46
N ILE A 79 6.00 2.73 -14.05
CA ILE A 79 7.23 2.02 -14.35
C ILE A 79 7.78 1.49 -13.04
N SER A 80 7.95 0.17 -12.95
CA SER A 80 8.37 -0.46 -11.71
C SER A 80 9.08 -1.79 -11.99
N TYR A 81 9.62 -2.38 -10.95
CA TYR A 81 10.16 -3.74 -10.99
C TYR A 81 9.24 -4.65 -10.19
N ILE A 82 9.02 -5.84 -10.72
CA ILE A 82 8.27 -6.87 -10.01
C ILE A 82 9.08 -8.16 -10.03
N GLY A 83 8.81 -9.02 -9.05
CA GLY A 83 9.44 -10.33 -8.98
C GLY A 83 8.84 -11.32 -9.97
N ASP A 84 9.52 -12.41 -10.12
CA ASP A 84 9.06 -13.51 -10.99
C ASP A 84 7.89 -14.27 -10.38
#